data_e79943ad7f2ea6d12f9f26189c9bf2c3
#
_entry.id   e79943ad7f2ea6d12f9f26189c9bf2c3
#
_cell.length_a   1.000
_cell.length_b   1.000
_cell.length_c   1.000
_cell.angle_alpha   90.00
_cell.angle_beta   90.00
_cell.angle_gamma   90.00
#
_symmetry.space_group_name_H-M   'P 1'
#
loop_
_entity.id
_entity.type
_entity.pdbx_description
1 polymer ?
#
loop_
_entity_poly.entity_id
_entity_poly.type
_entity_poly.pdbx_seq_one_letter_code
_entity_poly.pdbx_strand_id
1 'polypeptide(L)'
;IGSIAVQYAVALGATVIGIASEKNAEYLKSLGAIPVAYGEGVEERIAQAVEKPITKFLDCFGGEYVKIAFRLGLKGNAIGTLVPSPSAIIKGAQFTGPRHSEYADFEKLASFVASGKVKLYIDQEYPFTIEAVREAYQSLEAGHTRGKKVVVIDKAE
;
A
#
# COMPACT_ATOMS: atom_id res chain seq x y z
N ILE A 1 -2.36 -3.91 1.48
CA ILE A 1 -1.04 -3.88 0.81
C ILE A 1 -0.29 -2.61 1.21
N GLY A 2 -0.84 -1.41 1.00
CA GLY A 2 -0.17 -0.13 1.21
C GLY A 2 0.48 0.04 2.58
N SER A 3 -0.18 -0.36 3.67
CA SER A 3 0.38 -0.25 5.03
C SER A 3 1.65 -1.09 5.24
N ILE A 4 1.76 -2.24 4.59
CA ILE A 4 2.97 -3.07 4.63
C ILE A 4 4.06 -2.43 3.77
N ALA A 5 3.72 -1.97 2.57
CA ALA A 5 4.67 -1.32 1.66
C ALA A 5 5.29 -0.06 2.29
N VAL A 6 4.48 0.76 2.97
CA VAL A 6 4.96 1.94 3.72
C VAL A 6 5.99 1.54 4.77
N GLN A 7 5.65 0.59 5.65
CA GLN A 7 6.55 0.15 6.72
C GLN A 7 7.83 -0.48 6.16
N TYR A 8 7.71 -1.28 5.11
CA TYR A 8 8.86 -1.91 4.47
C TYR A 8 9.82 -0.86 3.88
N ALA A 9 9.30 0.14 3.17
CA ALA A 9 10.09 1.23 2.63
C ALA A 9 10.77 2.06 3.73
N VAL A 10 10.05 2.38 4.81
CA VAL A 10 10.60 3.08 5.98
C VAL A 10 11.71 2.25 6.63
N ALA A 11 11.51 0.94 6.80
CA ALA A 11 12.51 0.04 7.38
C ALA A 11 13.77 -0.10 6.51
N LEU A 12 13.67 0.21 5.21
CA LEU A 12 14.80 0.31 4.29
C LEU A 12 15.47 1.70 4.29
N GLY A 13 15.00 2.64 5.12
CA GLY A 13 15.57 3.99 5.23
C GLY A 13 15.00 5.01 4.25
N ALA A 14 13.92 4.70 3.54
CA ALA A 14 13.29 5.66 2.63
C ALA A 14 12.45 6.70 3.39
N THR A 15 12.43 7.95 2.90
CA THR A 15 11.40 8.92 3.25
C THR A 15 10.13 8.57 2.45
N VAL A 16 9.04 8.27 3.14
CA VAL A 16 7.81 7.76 2.51
C VAL A 16 6.67 8.76 2.69
N ILE A 17 6.02 9.14 1.58
CA ILE A 17 4.75 9.84 1.59
C ILE A 17 3.64 8.79 1.46
N GLY A 18 2.74 8.74 2.43
CA GLY A 18 1.57 7.87 2.40
C GLY A 18 0.32 8.62 1.99
N ILE A 19 -0.31 8.25 0.87
CA ILE A 19 -1.55 8.87 0.41
C ILE A 19 -2.73 8.04 0.91
N ALA A 20 -3.59 8.63 1.73
CA ALA A 20 -4.78 8.00 2.28
C ALA A 20 -5.88 9.02 2.62
N SER A 21 -7.00 8.59 3.21
CA SER A 21 -7.98 9.51 3.79
C SER A 21 -7.37 10.25 4.99
N GLU A 22 -7.83 11.47 5.23
CA GLU A 22 -7.39 12.30 6.35
C GLU A 22 -7.50 11.58 7.70
N LYS A 23 -8.56 10.80 7.91
CA LYS A 23 -8.75 9.97 9.11
C LYS A 23 -7.64 8.94 9.37
N ASN A 24 -6.81 8.65 8.37
CA ASN A 24 -5.68 7.74 8.47
C ASN A 24 -4.33 8.47 8.67
N ALA A 25 -4.32 9.80 8.82
CA ALA A 25 -3.09 10.57 8.95
C ALA A 25 -2.24 10.12 10.14
N GLU A 26 -2.83 10.00 11.33
CA GLU A 26 -2.12 9.55 12.53
C GLU A 26 -1.62 8.11 12.41
N TYR A 27 -2.39 7.24 11.74
CA TYR A 27 -1.93 5.89 11.46
C TYR A 27 -0.70 5.88 10.54
N LEU A 28 -0.71 6.67 9.46
CA LEU A 28 0.44 6.78 8.57
C LEU A 28 1.67 7.34 9.28
N LYS A 29 1.51 8.34 10.14
CA LYS A 29 2.60 8.86 10.99
C LYS A 29 3.17 7.76 11.91
N SER A 30 2.31 6.95 12.51
CA SER A 30 2.74 5.84 13.37
C SER A 30 3.53 4.76 12.63
N LEU A 31 3.37 4.68 11.30
CA LEU A 31 4.16 3.80 10.42
C LEU A 31 5.47 4.46 9.94
N GLY A 32 5.75 5.70 10.34
CA GLY A 32 6.92 6.46 9.91
C GLY A 32 6.77 7.18 8.57
N ALA A 33 5.57 7.31 8.03
CA ALA A 33 5.31 8.02 6.78
C ALA A 33 4.83 9.45 7.00
N ILE A 34 5.03 10.30 6.00
CA ILE A 34 4.44 11.62 5.90
C ILE A 34 3.03 11.47 5.30
N PRO A 35 1.96 11.77 6.03
CA PRO A 35 0.60 11.59 5.53
C PRO A 35 0.22 12.70 4.55
N VAL A 36 -0.41 12.31 3.46
CA VAL A 36 -1.05 13.22 2.50
C VAL A 36 -2.47 12.74 2.25
N ALA A 37 -3.46 13.63 2.44
CA ALA A 37 -4.84 13.32 2.13
C ALA A 37 -5.05 13.24 0.62
N TYR A 38 -5.80 12.24 0.15
CA TYR A 38 -6.20 12.16 -1.25
C TYR A 38 -7.27 13.22 -1.60
N GLY A 39 -7.67 13.29 -2.88
CA GLY A 39 -8.69 14.21 -3.39
C GLY A 39 -8.10 15.42 -4.10
N GLU A 40 -8.93 16.44 -4.32
CA GLU A 40 -8.54 17.66 -5.01
C GLU A 40 -7.31 18.30 -4.37
N GLY A 41 -6.35 18.77 -5.17
CA GLY A 41 -5.10 19.36 -4.70
C GLY A 41 -4.09 18.38 -4.11
N VAL A 42 -4.23 17.06 -4.37
CA VAL A 42 -3.29 16.05 -3.85
C VAL A 42 -1.86 16.24 -4.38
N GLU A 43 -1.70 16.71 -5.61
CA GLU A 43 -0.37 16.93 -6.22
C GLU A 43 0.39 18.04 -5.50
N GLU A 44 -0.28 19.15 -5.22
CA GLU A 44 0.27 20.26 -4.47
C GLU A 44 0.67 19.83 -3.05
N ARG A 45 -0.20 19.06 -2.39
CA ARG A 45 0.11 18.51 -1.05
C ARG A 45 1.30 17.56 -1.06
N ILE A 46 1.43 16.73 -2.10
CA ILE A 46 2.59 15.86 -2.28
C ILE A 46 3.86 16.69 -2.47
N ALA A 47 3.81 17.72 -3.34
CA ALA A 47 4.95 18.60 -3.59
C ALA A 47 5.39 19.38 -2.35
N GLN A 48 4.45 19.76 -1.48
CA GLN A 48 4.73 20.48 -0.23
C GLN A 48 5.20 19.55 0.90
N ALA A 49 4.92 18.24 0.81
CA ALA A 49 5.24 17.29 1.88
C ALA A 49 6.74 17.03 2.04
N VAL A 50 7.54 17.24 0.99
CA VAL A 50 8.99 17.02 0.99
C VAL A 50 9.70 18.06 0.13
N GLU A 51 10.90 18.44 0.56
CA GLU A 51 11.78 19.35 -0.20
C GLU A 51 12.55 18.61 -1.30
N LYS A 52 12.77 17.31 -1.10
CA LYS A 52 13.54 16.48 -2.05
C LYS A 52 12.65 15.93 -3.16
N PRO A 53 13.17 15.77 -4.38
CA PRO A 53 12.42 15.15 -5.46
C PRO A 53 11.94 13.74 -5.12
N ILE A 54 10.72 13.41 -5.54
CA ILE A 54 10.18 12.06 -5.44
C ILE A 54 10.90 11.18 -6.46
N THR A 55 11.44 10.05 -6.01
CA THR A 55 12.25 9.16 -6.86
C THR A 55 11.51 7.89 -7.28
N LYS A 56 10.51 7.47 -6.52
CA LYS A 56 9.70 6.27 -6.78
C LYS A 56 8.26 6.51 -6.40
N PHE A 57 7.37 5.85 -7.10
CA PHE A 57 5.94 5.87 -6.83
C PHE A 57 5.38 4.45 -6.89
N LEU A 58 4.66 4.03 -5.87
CA LEU A 58 3.93 2.76 -5.86
C LEU A 58 2.43 3.03 -5.75
N ASP A 59 1.72 2.69 -6.80
CA ASP A 59 0.27 2.76 -6.84
C ASP A 59 -0.33 1.41 -6.41
N CYS A 60 -1.09 1.44 -5.32
CA CYS A 60 -1.82 0.29 -4.79
C CYS A 60 -3.34 0.39 -5.01
N PHE A 61 -3.81 1.47 -5.63
CA PHE A 61 -5.24 1.78 -5.75
C PHE A 61 -5.74 1.79 -7.19
N GLY A 62 -4.92 2.29 -8.13
CA GLY A 62 -5.28 2.45 -9.55
C GLY A 62 -5.84 3.84 -9.89
N GLY A 63 -6.52 3.93 -11.04
CA GLY A 63 -7.17 5.16 -11.50
C GLY A 63 -6.19 6.29 -11.84
N GLU A 64 -6.39 7.46 -11.24
CA GLU A 64 -5.63 8.67 -11.56
C GLU A 64 -4.23 8.73 -10.94
N TYR A 65 -3.91 7.86 -9.95
CA TYR A 65 -2.67 7.99 -9.20
C TYR A 65 -1.41 7.78 -10.05
N VAL A 66 -1.43 6.86 -11.01
CA VAL A 66 -0.32 6.70 -11.97
C VAL A 66 -0.16 7.96 -12.83
N LYS A 67 -1.26 8.64 -13.21
CA LYS A 67 -1.18 9.90 -13.95
C LYS A 67 -0.58 11.01 -13.10
N ILE A 68 -0.92 11.07 -11.81
CA ILE A 68 -0.31 11.99 -10.85
C ILE A 68 1.20 11.80 -10.81
N ALA A 69 1.68 10.54 -10.71
CA ALA A 69 3.10 10.26 -10.72
C ALA A 69 3.82 10.79 -11.97
N PHE A 70 3.20 10.66 -13.14
CA PHE A 70 3.75 11.25 -14.39
C PHE A 70 3.74 12.78 -14.36
N ARG A 71 2.70 13.43 -13.84
CA ARG A 71 2.63 14.89 -13.70
C ARG A 71 3.66 15.44 -12.70
N LEU A 72 3.98 14.66 -11.67
CA LEU A 72 5.09 14.95 -10.74
C LEU A 72 6.49 14.74 -11.36
N GLY A 73 6.56 14.40 -12.65
CA GLY A 73 7.80 14.30 -13.40
C GLY A 73 8.50 12.93 -13.31
N LEU A 74 7.87 11.91 -12.74
CA LEU A 74 8.51 10.59 -12.67
C LEU A 74 8.48 9.90 -14.04
N LYS A 75 9.57 9.18 -14.35
CA LYS A 75 9.63 8.31 -15.53
C LYS A 75 8.92 6.98 -15.23
N GLY A 76 8.42 6.31 -16.27
CA GLY A 76 7.67 5.06 -16.13
C GLY A 76 8.39 3.97 -15.30
N ASN A 77 9.71 3.82 -15.49
CA ASN A 77 10.53 2.88 -14.72
C ASN A 77 10.67 3.21 -13.20
N ALA A 78 10.20 4.39 -12.79
CA ALA A 78 10.15 4.80 -11.39
C ALA A 78 8.74 4.62 -10.78
N ILE A 79 7.78 4.18 -11.59
CA ILE A 79 6.37 4.03 -11.20
C ILE A 79 6.00 2.55 -11.22
N GLY A 80 5.68 2.00 -10.05
CA GLY A 80 5.07 0.69 -9.89
C GLY A 80 3.56 0.81 -9.68
N THR A 81 2.78 -0.09 -10.27
CA THR A 81 1.34 -0.18 -10.00
C THR A 81 0.92 -1.64 -9.79
N LEU A 82 0.00 -1.85 -8.86
CA LEU A 82 -0.68 -3.13 -8.63
C LEU A 82 -2.00 -3.23 -9.39
N VAL A 83 -2.46 -2.09 -9.96
CA VAL A 83 -3.70 -2.01 -10.74
C VAL A 83 -3.36 -1.48 -12.14
N PRO A 84 -2.93 -2.35 -13.05
CA PRO A 84 -2.43 -1.93 -14.35
C PRO A 84 -3.56 -1.33 -15.20
N SER A 85 -3.24 -0.24 -15.89
CA SER A 85 -4.05 0.29 -16.99
C SER A 85 -3.25 0.28 -18.28
N PRO A 86 -3.87 0.05 -19.46
CA PRO A 86 -3.16 0.05 -20.72
C PRO A 86 -2.36 1.34 -20.95
N SER A 87 -2.93 2.50 -20.65
CA SER A 87 -2.28 3.80 -20.82
C SER A 87 -1.06 3.99 -19.90
N ALA A 88 -1.09 3.45 -18.69
CA ALA A 88 0.05 3.50 -17.77
C ALA A 88 1.20 2.62 -18.25
N ILE A 89 0.89 1.41 -18.70
CA ILE A 89 1.89 0.45 -19.20
C ILE A 89 2.55 0.96 -20.50
N ILE A 90 1.77 1.51 -21.45
CA ILE A 90 2.30 2.12 -22.67
C ILE A 90 3.30 3.25 -22.35
N LYS A 91 3.06 4.03 -21.29
CA LYS A 91 3.98 5.07 -20.79
C LYS A 91 5.15 4.52 -19.97
N GLY A 92 5.28 3.20 -19.86
CA GLY A 92 6.40 2.53 -19.21
C GLY A 92 6.26 2.31 -17.70
N ALA A 93 5.08 2.57 -17.10
CA ALA A 93 4.83 2.19 -15.72
C ALA A 93 4.93 0.66 -15.57
N GLN A 94 5.52 0.21 -14.46
CA GLN A 94 5.79 -1.21 -14.21
C GLN A 94 4.59 -1.84 -13.51
N PHE A 95 4.04 -2.91 -14.07
CA PHE A 95 3.12 -3.74 -13.32
C PHE A 95 3.92 -4.58 -12.33
N THR A 96 3.87 -4.19 -11.07
CA THR A 96 4.58 -4.84 -9.97
C THR A 96 3.73 -5.98 -9.39
N GLY A 97 3.62 -7.05 -10.16
CA GLY A 97 2.97 -8.28 -9.74
C GLY A 97 3.99 -9.36 -9.32
N PRO A 98 3.53 -10.61 -9.12
CA PRO A 98 4.37 -11.71 -8.63
C PRO A 98 5.53 -12.09 -9.54
N ARG A 99 5.55 -11.63 -10.78
CA ARG A 99 6.60 -11.95 -11.77
C ARG A 99 8.01 -11.50 -11.39
N HIS A 100 8.12 -10.53 -10.47
CA HIS A 100 9.39 -9.91 -10.08
C HIS A 100 9.75 -10.20 -8.61
N SER A 101 8.98 -11.06 -7.93
CA SER A 101 9.29 -11.45 -6.56
C SER A 101 10.11 -12.73 -6.54
N GLU A 102 11.20 -12.72 -5.77
CA GLU A 102 12.04 -13.85 -5.50
C GLU A 102 11.80 -14.38 -4.07
N TYR A 103 12.21 -15.62 -3.80
CA TYR A 103 12.05 -16.20 -2.46
C TYR A 103 12.76 -15.35 -1.39
N ALA A 104 13.93 -14.80 -1.72
CA ALA A 104 14.68 -13.92 -0.84
C ALA A 104 13.91 -12.66 -0.41
N ASP A 105 13.00 -12.14 -1.25
CA ASP A 105 12.15 -10.99 -0.90
C ASP A 105 11.16 -11.36 0.21
N PHE A 106 10.60 -12.57 0.17
CA PHE A 106 9.72 -13.08 1.21
C PHE A 106 10.45 -13.30 2.51
N GLU A 107 11.66 -13.90 2.47
CA GLU A 107 12.50 -14.09 3.66
C GLU A 107 12.83 -12.75 4.32
N LYS A 108 13.20 -11.75 3.53
CA LYS A 108 13.50 -10.41 4.02
C LYS A 108 12.26 -9.75 4.66
N LEU A 109 11.10 -9.83 4.01
CA LEU A 109 9.86 -9.30 4.58
C LEU A 109 9.48 -10.04 5.87
N ALA A 110 9.59 -11.37 5.89
CA ALA A 110 9.33 -12.19 7.07
C ALA A 110 10.26 -11.82 8.24
N SER A 111 11.55 -11.57 7.97
CA SER A 111 12.51 -11.10 8.98
C SER A 111 12.13 -9.73 9.57
N PHE A 112 11.59 -8.83 8.75
CA PHE A 112 11.11 -7.53 9.24
C PHE A 112 9.84 -7.66 10.08
N VAL A 113 8.97 -8.59 9.74
CA VAL A 113 7.80 -8.92 10.58
C VAL A 113 8.24 -9.54 11.89
N ALA A 114 9.12 -10.53 11.86
CA ALA A 114 9.65 -11.22 13.05
C ALA A 114 10.38 -10.26 14.01
N SER A 115 11.13 -9.29 13.48
CA SER A 115 11.82 -8.25 14.26
C SER A 115 10.93 -7.08 14.70
N GLY A 116 9.66 -7.08 14.34
CA GLY A 116 8.71 -6.01 14.67
C GLY A 116 8.88 -4.71 13.87
N LYS A 117 9.77 -4.68 12.88
CA LYS A 117 9.95 -3.53 11.97
C LYS A 117 8.75 -3.32 11.05
N VAL A 118 8.06 -4.40 10.70
CA VAL A 118 6.80 -4.40 9.95
C VAL A 118 5.75 -5.09 10.78
N LYS A 119 4.67 -4.37 11.11
CA LYS A 119 3.55 -4.90 11.89
C LYS A 119 2.37 -5.15 10.97
N LEU A 120 1.78 -6.33 11.09
CA LEU A 120 0.54 -6.67 10.42
C LEU A 120 -0.63 -6.16 11.27
N TYR A 121 -1.41 -5.25 10.71
CA TYR A 121 -2.62 -4.80 11.37
C TYR A 121 -3.79 -5.69 10.94
N ILE A 122 -4.42 -6.34 11.92
CA ILE A 122 -5.65 -7.11 11.74
C ILE A 122 -6.81 -6.17 12.05
N ASP A 123 -7.63 -5.89 11.04
CA ASP A 123 -8.79 -5.02 11.13
C ASP A 123 -9.95 -5.75 11.81
N GLN A 124 -10.19 -7.00 11.38
CA GLN A 124 -11.24 -7.84 11.93
C GLN A 124 -10.93 -9.32 11.72
N GLU A 125 -11.27 -10.13 12.70
CA GLU A 125 -11.23 -11.59 12.63
C GLU A 125 -12.64 -12.14 12.47
N TYR A 126 -12.78 -13.20 11.68
CA TYR A 126 -14.03 -13.88 11.38
C TYR A 126 -13.87 -15.37 11.65
N PRO A 127 -14.88 -16.06 12.22
CA PRO A 127 -14.85 -17.52 12.32
C PRO A 127 -14.98 -18.16 10.93
N PHE A 128 -14.49 -19.38 10.78
CA PHE A 128 -14.58 -20.12 9.52
C PHE A 128 -15.98 -20.72 9.33
N THR A 129 -16.97 -19.86 9.09
CA THR A 129 -18.33 -20.24 8.71
C THR A 129 -18.71 -19.59 7.38
N ILE A 130 -19.69 -20.15 6.68
CA ILE A 130 -20.15 -19.61 5.38
C ILE A 130 -20.63 -18.16 5.55
N GLU A 131 -21.40 -17.90 6.59
CA GLU A 131 -21.98 -16.58 6.89
C GLU A 131 -20.88 -15.55 7.17
N ALA A 132 -19.94 -15.88 8.04
CA ALA A 132 -18.84 -14.98 8.42
C ALA A 132 -17.89 -14.72 7.25
N VAL A 133 -17.61 -15.72 6.41
CA VAL A 133 -16.81 -15.53 5.19
C VAL A 133 -17.52 -14.59 4.21
N ARG A 134 -18.84 -14.75 4.02
CA ARG A 134 -19.62 -13.83 3.17
C ARG A 134 -19.59 -12.40 3.71
N GLU A 135 -19.80 -12.24 5.01
CA GLU A 135 -19.71 -10.93 5.68
C GLU A 135 -18.30 -10.30 5.48
N ALA A 136 -17.23 -11.07 5.64
CA ALA A 136 -15.86 -10.61 5.42
C ALA A 136 -15.66 -10.08 3.99
N TYR A 137 -16.18 -10.79 2.97
CA TYR A 137 -16.12 -10.33 1.58
C TYR A 137 -16.95 -9.07 1.35
N GLN A 138 -18.19 -9.01 1.84
CA GLN A 138 -19.03 -7.81 1.72
C GLN A 138 -18.38 -6.59 2.37
N SER A 139 -17.81 -6.78 3.57
CA SER A 139 -17.07 -5.73 4.27
C SER A 139 -15.80 -5.30 3.53
N LEU A 140 -15.14 -6.21 2.81
CA LEU A 140 -13.99 -5.89 1.98
C LEU A 140 -14.38 -5.10 0.73
N GLU A 141 -15.48 -5.47 0.07
CA GLU A 141 -16.03 -4.76 -1.09
C GLU A 141 -16.49 -3.35 -0.75
N ALA A 142 -17.04 -3.13 0.44
CA ALA A 142 -17.41 -1.79 0.92
C ALA A 142 -16.20 -0.84 1.06
N GLY A 143 -14.98 -1.38 1.05
CA GLY A 143 -13.73 -0.63 1.12
C GLY A 143 -13.41 -0.11 2.51
N HIS A 144 -12.44 0.82 2.56
CA HIS A 144 -11.98 1.51 3.78
C HIS A 144 -11.37 0.60 4.86
N THR A 145 -11.02 -0.64 4.53
CA THR A 145 -10.37 -1.59 5.43
C THR A 145 -8.97 -1.09 5.80
N ARG A 146 -8.69 -0.99 7.09
CA ARG A 146 -7.36 -0.70 7.60
C ARG A 146 -6.67 -2.02 7.96
N GLY A 147 -5.77 -2.50 7.09
CA GLY A 147 -5.01 -3.72 7.35
C GLY A 147 -5.59 -4.96 6.69
N LYS A 148 -5.77 -6.04 7.44
CA LYS A 148 -6.21 -7.35 6.98
C LYS A 148 -7.51 -7.77 7.67
N LYS A 149 -8.41 -8.37 6.90
CA LYS A 149 -9.49 -9.19 7.44
C LYS A 149 -9.02 -10.64 7.41
N VAL A 150 -9.18 -11.34 8.51
CA VAL A 150 -8.64 -12.70 8.69
C VAL A 150 -9.78 -13.64 9.03
N VAL A 151 -9.83 -14.78 8.36
CA VAL A 151 -10.69 -15.89 8.74
C VAL A 151 -9.90 -16.85 9.60
N VAL A 152 -10.35 -17.08 10.81
CA VAL A 152 -9.68 -17.98 11.76
C VAL A 152 -10.24 -19.37 11.62
N ILE A 153 -9.38 -20.32 11.30
CA ILE A 153 -9.70 -21.74 11.25
C ILE A 153 -9.22 -22.32 12.57
N ASP A 154 -10.15 -22.72 13.42
CA ASP A 154 -9.82 -23.41 14.66
C ASP A 154 -9.04 -24.70 14.32
N LYS A 155 -7.94 -24.92 15.03
CA LYS A 155 -7.28 -26.22 14.93
C LYS A 155 -8.28 -27.26 15.39
N ALA A 156 -8.58 -28.25 14.54
CA ALA A 156 -9.26 -29.44 15.00
C ALA A 156 -8.49 -30.02 16.20
N GLU A 157 -9.20 -30.16 17.32
CA GLU A 157 -8.67 -30.84 18.51
C GLU A 157 -8.23 -32.28 18.19
#